data_f61657ce9387baa60122919cc14b723e
#
_entry.id   f61657ce9387baa60122919cc14b723e
#
_cell.length_a   1.000
_cell.length_b   1.000
_cell.length_c   1.000
_cell.angle_alpha   90.00
_cell.angle_beta   90.00
_cell.angle_gamma   90.00
#
_symmetry.space_group_name_H-M   'P 1'
#
loop_
_entity.id
_entity.type
_entity.pdbx_description
1 polymer ?
#
loop_
_entity_poly.entity_id
_entity_poly.type
_entity_poly.pdbx_seq_one_letter_code
_entity_poly.pdbx_strand_id
1 'polypeptide(L)'
;RNIENPPVEFDSDIHFTEFGRAHNIVINENSGYAYPVGVSGSSYNGGPIFINIQNPTNPVLEGGFGDEGYTHDAQVVNYNGPDVDHIGKEIFIGCNEDKIVIVDVSDKINPAVISIVDYRTIVFDFTDLDNPVLSFEYFSNNMSIDHNGYAVGDSFFLASYRGGMRELNILNIDNQNINEVGFFDTYPGDDNAAFNGVWNVYPFFESGNIVLSDIEKGLFVVKKSNWLFYKSNMKKLYIIKYFFIPL
;
A
#
# COMPACT_ATOMS: atom_id res chain seq x y z
N ARG A 1 16.04 16.99 -10.47
CA ARG A 1 16.17 18.35 -9.86
C ARG A 1 17.10 18.29 -8.67
N ASN A 2 17.95 19.28 -8.51
CA ASN A 2 18.91 19.32 -7.40
C ASN A 2 18.24 19.98 -6.18
N ILE A 3 18.08 19.24 -5.08
CA ILE A 3 17.50 19.70 -3.81
C ILE A 3 18.56 20.03 -2.75
N GLU A 4 19.85 20.02 -3.10
CA GLU A 4 20.96 20.20 -2.15
C GLU A 4 21.15 21.65 -1.70
N ASN A 5 20.61 22.62 -2.44
CA ASN A 5 20.74 24.04 -2.14
C ASN A 5 19.38 24.69 -1.87
N PRO A 6 18.90 24.69 -0.61
CA PRO A 6 17.66 25.36 -0.24
C PRO A 6 17.81 26.88 -0.21
N PRO A 7 16.73 27.68 -0.40
CA PRO A 7 15.38 27.23 -0.67
C PRO A 7 15.22 26.66 -2.09
N VAL A 8 14.48 25.55 -2.22
CA VAL A 8 14.20 24.96 -3.52
C VAL A 8 12.75 25.30 -3.89
N GLU A 9 12.57 26.05 -4.96
CA GLU A 9 11.25 26.30 -5.56
C GLU A 9 11.04 25.30 -6.69
N PHE A 10 9.86 24.70 -6.73
CA PHE A 10 9.45 23.76 -7.76
C PHE A 10 8.28 24.35 -8.54
N ASP A 11 8.49 24.59 -9.81
CA ASP A 11 7.38 24.82 -10.73
C ASP A 11 6.76 23.48 -11.14
N SER A 12 5.44 23.47 -11.30
CA SER A 12 4.73 22.32 -11.83
C SER A 12 5.08 22.12 -13.31
N ASP A 13 5.55 20.91 -13.67
CA ASP A 13 5.81 20.59 -15.09
C ASP A 13 4.49 20.37 -15.83
N ILE A 14 3.48 19.80 -15.15
CA ILE A 14 2.13 19.60 -15.68
C ILE A 14 1.12 19.49 -14.55
N HIS A 15 -0.12 19.91 -14.81
CA HIS A 15 -1.30 19.64 -14.00
C HIS A 15 -2.25 18.74 -14.78
N PHE A 16 -2.41 17.50 -14.32
CA PHE A 16 -3.35 16.55 -14.92
C PHE A 16 -4.77 16.81 -14.39
N THR A 17 -5.73 17.04 -15.29
CA THR A 17 -7.05 17.58 -14.93
C THR A 17 -8.22 16.63 -15.17
N GLU A 18 -7.96 15.35 -15.53
CA GLU A 18 -9.02 14.41 -15.92
C GLU A 18 -9.73 13.73 -14.74
N PHE A 19 -9.43 14.15 -13.50
CA PHE A 19 -10.17 13.76 -12.30
C PHE A 19 -10.12 14.87 -11.24
N GLY A 20 -11.01 14.79 -10.24
CA GLY A 20 -11.10 15.81 -9.18
C GLY A 20 -10.12 15.59 -8.05
N ARG A 21 -10.31 14.53 -7.29
CA ARG A 21 -9.47 14.17 -6.13
C ARG A 21 -9.22 12.67 -6.13
N ALA A 22 -8.08 12.25 -5.59
CA ALA A 22 -7.79 10.88 -5.26
C ALA A 22 -7.55 10.74 -3.76
N HIS A 23 -7.86 9.59 -3.17
CA HIS A 23 -7.52 9.27 -1.80
C HIS A 23 -6.05 8.87 -1.69
N ASN A 24 -5.62 7.96 -2.55
CA ASN A 24 -4.23 7.49 -2.62
C ASN A 24 -3.80 7.28 -4.08
N ILE A 25 -2.52 6.98 -4.29
CA ILE A 25 -1.94 6.69 -5.60
C ILE A 25 -0.87 5.61 -5.48
N VAL A 26 -0.92 4.65 -6.40
CA VAL A 26 0.14 3.64 -6.58
C VAL A 26 0.80 3.86 -7.93
N ILE A 27 2.11 3.70 -8.00
CA ILE A 27 2.86 3.79 -9.25
C ILE A 27 3.59 2.46 -9.49
N ASN A 28 3.36 1.88 -10.67
CA ASN A 28 4.17 0.78 -11.17
C ASN A 28 5.23 1.34 -12.14
N GLU A 29 6.43 1.50 -11.64
CA GLU A 29 7.55 2.05 -12.41
C GLU A 29 7.93 1.14 -13.60
N ASN A 30 7.72 -0.17 -13.49
CA ASN A 30 8.06 -1.12 -14.55
C ASN A 30 7.16 -0.99 -15.77
N SER A 31 5.87 -0.76 -15.57
CA SER A 31 4.92 -0.54 -16.66
C SER A 31 4.82 0.93 -17.07
N GLY A 32 5.23 1.85 -16.19
CA GLY A 32 5.09 3.29 -16.38
C GLY A 32 3.65 3.77 -16.25
N TYR A 33 2.88 3.18 -15.30
CA TYR A 33 1.51 3.59 -14.98
C TYR A 33 1.37 4.06 -13.55
N ALA A 34 0.55 5.09 -13.37
CA ALA A 34 0.04 5.54 -12.08
C ALA A 34 -1.43 5.13 -11.95
N TYR A 35 -1.79 4.70 -10.74
CA TYR A 35 -3.13 4.22 -10.37
C TYR A 35 -3.66 5.03 -9.19
N PRO A 36 -4.19 6.24 -9.41
CA PRO A 36 -4.95 6.94 -8.38
C PRO A 36 -6.18 6.11 -7.99
N VAL A 37 -6.47 6.02 -6.69
CA VAL A 37 -7.60 5.31 -6.10
C VAL A 37 -8.41 6.23 -5.19
N GLY A 38 -9.66 5.88 -4.89
CA GLY A 38 -10.59 6.75 -4.18
C GLY A 38 -10.89 8.01 -4.99
N VAL A 39 -11.04 7.86 -6.31
CA VAL A 39 -11.07 8.97 -7.26
C VAL A 39 -12.46 9.57 -7.35
N SER A 40 -12.56 10.89 -7.18
CA SER A 40 -13.79 11.65 -7.46
C SER A 40 -13.70 12.38 -8.80
N GLY A 41 -14.86 12.59 -9.45
CA GLY A 41 -14.92 13.27 -10.74
C GLY A 41 -14.51 12.40 -11.93
N SER A 42 -14.44 11.08 -11.74
CA SER A 42 -14.28 10.09 -12.80
C SER A 42 -15.53 9.25 -12.98
N SER A 43 -15.63 8.50 -14.08
CA SER A 43 -16.71 7.55 -14.34
C SER A 43 -16.53 6.20 -13.64
N TYR A 44 -15.48 6.03 -12.81
CA TYR A 44 -15.09 4.75 -12.23
C TYR A 44 -15.49 4.60 -10.74
N ASN A 45 -16.53 5.29 -10.29
CA ASN A 45 -17.18 5.11 -8.97
C ASN A 45 -16.23 5.13 -7.75
N GLY A 46 -15.14 5.87 -7.80
CA GLY A 46 -14.12 5.87 -6.75
C GLY A 46 -13.08 4.75 -6.85
N GLY A 47 -13.20 3.86 -7.82
CA GLY A 47 -12.18 2.87 -8.14
C GLY A 47 -10.93 3.49 -8.80
N PRO A 48 -9.95 2.66 -9.16
CA PRO A 48 -8.72 3.13 -9.81
C PRO A 48 -8.97 3.68 -11.21
N ILE A 49 -8.18 4.70 -11.57
CA ILE A 49 -7.98 5.12 -12.95
C ILE A 49 -6.56 4.78 -13.37
N PHE A 50 -6.36 4.52 -14.66
CA PHE A 50 -5.07 4.08 -15.20
C PHE A 50 -4.45 5.18 -16.04
N ILE A 51 -3.41 5.81 -15.52
CA ILE A 51 -2.72 6.93 -16.14
C ILE A 51 -1.38 6.46 -16.66
N ASN A 52 -1.19 6.51 -17.97
CA ASN A 52 0.11 6.29 -18.59
C ASN A 52 1.03 7.47 -18.28
N ILE A 53 2.14 7.20 -17.60
CA ILE A 53 3.16 8.18 -17.22
C ILE A 53 4.53 7.87 -17.83
N GLN A 54 4.59 7.04 -18.88
CA GLN A 54 5.84 6.76 -19.61
C GLN A 54 6.45 8.06 -20.18
N ASN A 55 5.60 9.03 -20.52
CA ASN A 55 6.01 10.41 -20.70
C ASN A 55 5.45 11.26 -19.55
N PRO A 56 6.20 11.51 -18.49
CA PRO A 56 5.69 12.16 -17.29
C PRO A 56 5.30 13.64 -17.50
N THR A 57 5.74 14.26 -18.57
CA THR A 57 5.32 15.62 -18.94
C THR A 57 4.08 15.65 -19.85
N ASN A 58 3.56 14.49 -20.23
CA ASN A 58 2.33 14.35 -20.99
C ASN A 58 1.60 13.06 -20.59
N PRO A 59 1.10 12.96 -19.34
CA PRO A 59 0.36 11.80 -18.87
C PRO A 59 -0.97 11.66 -19.63
N VAL A 60 -1.43 10.42 -19.83
CA VAL A 60 -2.65 10.09 -20.57
C VAL A 60 -3.53 9.15 -19.74
N LEU A 61 -4.80 9.48 -19.57
CA LEU A 61 -5.80 8.57 -19.02
C LEU A 61 -6.14 7.51 -20.08
N GLU A 62 -5.86 6.25 -19.79
CA GLU A 62 -6.10 5.14 -20.74
C GLU A 62 -7.24 4.22 -20.31
N GLY A 63 -7.63 4.24 -19.04
CA GLY A 63 -8.70 3.40 -18.55
C GLY A 63 -8.95 3.53 -17.05
N GLY A 64 -9.66 2.57 -16.51
CA GLY A 64 -9.95 2.46 -15.08
C GLY A 64 -10.85 1.28 -14.79
N PHE A 65 -11.10 1.02 -13.51
CA PHE A 65 -11.95 -0.06 -13.03
C PHE A 65 -12.82 0.45 -11.88
N GLY A 66 -14.13 0.42 -12.05
CA GLY A 66 -15.09 0.98 -11.11
C GLY A 66 -16.24 0.05 -10.71
N ASP A 67 -16.24 -1.19 -11.19
CA ASP A 67 -17.36 -2.15 -11.01
C ASP A 67 -17.53 -2.55 -9.55
N GLU A 68 -16.45 -2.51 -8.75
CA GLU A 68 -16.45 -2.89 -7.34
C GLU A 68 -16.46 -1.69 -6.37
N GLY A 69 -16.70 -0.49 -6.90
CA GLY A 69 -16.89 0.73 -6.12
C GLY A 69 -15.60 1.39 -5.63
N TYR A 70 -15.70 2.05 -4.48
CA TYR A 70 -14.61 2.87 -3.93
C TYR A 70 -13.44 2.01 -3.45
N THR A 71 -12.25 2.33 -3.98
CA THR A 71 -10.98 1.74 -3.53
C THR A 71 -10.26 2.72 -2.62
N HIS A 72 -10.08 2.36 -1.35
CA HIS A 72 -9.41 3.22 -0.37
C HIS A 72 -7.90 3.22 -0.54
N ASP A 73 -7.30 2.05 -0.73
CA ASP A 73 -5.86 1.86 -0.92
C ASP A 73 -5.59 0.74 -1.92
N ALA A 74 -4.40 0.65 -2.46
CA ALA A 74 -4.05 -0.39 -3.42
C ALA A 74 -2.56 -0.73 -3.44
N GLN A 75 -2.26 -1.89 -4.04
CA GLN A 75 -0.93 -2.26 -4.52
C GLN A 75 -1.03 -2.70 -5.98
N VAL A 76 0.03 -2.46 -6.75
CA VAL A 76 0.15 -2.95 -8.13
C VAL A 76 1.48 -3.64 -8.29
N VAL A 77 1.46 -4.85 -8.83
CA VAL A 77 2.66 -5.68 -9.01
C VAL A 77 2.72 -6.27 -10.41
N ASN A 78 3.91 -6.39 -10.97
CA ASN A 78 4.17 -7.32 -12.06
C ASN A 78 4.33 -8.70 -11.45
N TYR A 79 3.29 -9.53 -11.58
CA TYR A 79 3.18 -10.77 -10.85
C TYR A 79 4.24 -11.79 -11.30
N ASN A 80 4.97 -12.31 -10.34
CA ASN A 80 5.94 -13.40 -10.53
C ASN A 80 5.91 -14.33 -9.31
N GLY A 81 4.71 -14.52 -8.77
CA GLY A 81 4.44 -15.34 -7.59
C GLY A 81 4.19 -16.82 -7.96
N PRO A 82 3.69 -17.60 -6.98
CA PRO A 82 3.49 -19.05 -7.13
C PRO A 82 2.33 -19.45 -8.04
N ASP A 83 1.36 -18.57 -8.25
CA ASP A 83 0.24 -18.84 -9.14
C ASP A 83 0.67 -18.69 -10.59
N VAL A 84 0.83 -19.82 -11.26
CA VAL A 84 1.41 -19.88 -12.60
C VAL A 84 0.52 -19.29 -13.69
N ASP A 85 -0.79 -19.20 -13.44
CA ASP A 85 -1.79 -18.72 -14.40
C ASP A 85 -1.73 -17.19 -14.55
N HIS A 86 -1.07 -16.52 -13.59
CA HIS A 86 -0.95 -15.08 -13.56
C HIS A 86 0.49 -14.55 -13.74
N ILE A 87 1.47 -15.42 -13.95
CA ILE A 87 2.88 -15.00 -14.16
C ILE A 87 2.98 -14.04 -15.35
N GLY A 88 3.66 -12.92 -15.13
CA GLY A 88 3.90 -11.86 -16.13
C GLY A 88 2.76 -10.87 -16.30
N LYS A 89 1.62 -11.07 -15.65
CA LYS A 89 0.52 -10.11 -15.64
C LYS A 89 0.79 -8.95 -14.69
N GLU A 90 0.18 -7.82 -14.97
CA GLU A 90 0.12 -6.70 -14.05
C GLU A 90 -1.14 -6.82 -13.20
N ILE A 91 -0.97 -7.05 -11.92
CA ILE A 91 -2.05 -7.32 -10.98
C ILE A 91 -2.25 -6.11 -10.07
N PHE A 92 -3.45 -5.58 -10.09
CA PHE A 92 -3.94 -4.58 -9.15
C PHE A 92 -4.64 -5.29 -8.00
N ILE A 93 -4.29 -4.92 -6.78
CA ILE A 93 -4.89 -5.43 -5.55
C ILE A 93 -5.50 -4.22 -4.86
N GLY A 94 -6.79 -4.07 -5.03
CA GLY A 94 -7.56 -2.96 -4.47
C GLY A 94 -8.10 -3.33 -3.09
N CYS A 95 -7.90 -2.40 -2.19
CA CYS A 95 -8.47 -2.47 -0.85
C CYS A 95 -9.68 -1.54 -0.80
N ASN A 96 -10.84 -2.09 -1.09
CA ASN A 96 -12.11 -1.39 -1.00
C ASN A 96 -12.58 -1.33 0.47
N GLU A 97 -13.65 -0.62 0.76
CA GLU A 97 -14.11 -0.44 2.16
C GLU A 97 -14.54 -1.74 2.84
N ASP A 98 -15.03 -2.72 2.07
CA ASP A 98 -15.61 -3.96 2.58
C ASP A 98 -14.98 -5.24 2.01
N LYS A 99 -14.05 -5.11 1.04
CA LYS A 99 -13.48 -6.24 0.31
C LYS A 99 -12.09 -5.96 -0.24
N ILE A 100 -11.35 -7.02 -0.54
CA ILE A 100 -10.18 -6.98 -1.40
C ILE A 100 -10.61 -7.37 -2.81
N VAL A 101 -10.17 -6.61 -3.81
CA VAL A 101 -10.45 -6.88 -5.22
C VAL A 101 -9.12 -7.12 -5.94
N ILE A 102 -9.01 -8.25 -6.59
CA ILE A 102 -7.83 -8.62 -7.37
C ILE A 102 -8.18 -8.54 -8.85
N VAL A 103 -7.45 -7.72 -9.60
CA VAL A 103 -7.76 -7.41 -11.00
C VAL A 103 -6.51 -7.55 -11.84
N ASP A 104 -6.61 -8.28 -12.94
CA ASP A 104 -5.63 -8.23 -14.03
C ASP A 104 -5.82 -6.93 -14.79
N VAL A 105 -4.84 -6.04 -14.70
CA VAL A 105 -4.83 -4.73 -15.36
C VAL A 105 -3.78 -4.65 -16.47
N SER A 106 -3.35 -5.79 -16.98
CA SER A 106 -2.41 -5.85 -18.11
C SER A 106 -2.98 -5.18 -19.35
N ASP A 107 -4.27 -5.40 -19.62
CA ASP A 107 -5.05 -4.62 -20.58
C ASP A 107 -5.78 -3.46 -19.86
N LYS A 108 -5.35 -2.22 -20.12
CA LYS A 108 -5.88 -1.03 -19.44
C LYS A 108 -7.30 -0.67 -19.89
N ILE A 109 -7.74 -1.20 -21.03
CA ILE A 109 -9.08 -0.94 -21.59
C ILE A 109 -10.07 -2.00 -21.10
N ASN A 110 -9.60 -3.24 -20.91
CA ASN A 110 -10.42 -4.37 -20.51
C ASN A 110 -9.83 -5.05 -19.24
N PRO A 111 -9.82 -4.39 -18.09
CA PRO A 111 -9.37 -5.01 -16.86
C PRO A 111 -10.26 -6.20 -16.48
N ALA A 112 -9.67 -7.27 -15.99
CA ALA A 112 -10.39 -8.49 -15.66
C ALA A 112 -10.30 -8.81 -14.16
N VAL A 113 -11.45 -8.93 -13.48
CA VAL A 113 -11.47 -9.39 -12.09
C VAL A 113 -11.00 -10.83 -12.03
N ILE A 114 -10.02 -11.09 -11.18
CA ILE A 114 -9.53 -12.44 -10.86
C ILE A 114 -10.36 -12.97 -9.68
N SER A 115 -10.37 -12.24 -8.58
CA SER A 115 -11.14 -12.64 -7.39
C SER A 115 -11.56 -11.45 -6.53
N ILE A 116 -12.57 -11.68 -5.70
CA ILE A 116 -13.06 -10.75 -4.69
C ILE A 116 -13.17 -11.50 -3.37
N VAL A 117 -12.66 -10.89 -2.29
CA VAL A 117 -12.70 -11.45 -0.95
C VAL A 117 -13.32 -10.46 0.00
N ASP A 118 -14.44 -10.83 0.60
CA ASP A 118 -15.01 -10.08 1.73
C ASP A 118 -14.15 -10.30 2.98
N TYR A 119 -13.81 -9.23 3.70
CA TYR A 119 -12.90 -9.38 4.83
C TYR A 119 -13.38 -8.71 6.11
N ARG A 120 -12.85 -9.24 7.21
CA ARG A 120 -12.95 -8.63 8.53
C ARG A 120 -11.58 -8.38 9.20
N THR A 121 -10.47 -8.86 8.67
CA THR A 121 -9.08 -8.78 9.10
C THR A 121 -8.36 -10.02 8.55
N ILE A 122 -7.15 -10.05 8.02
CA ILE A 122 -5.95 -9.36 8.27
C ILE A 122 -4.80 -9.95 7.47
N VAL A 123 -4.48 -11.28 7.56
CA VAL A 123 -3.45 -11.91 6.75
C VAL A 123 -4.10 -12.92 5.82
N PHE A 124 -4.04 -12.63 4.54
CA PHE A 124 -4.53 -13.54 3.50
C PHE A 124 -3.36 -14.24 2.82
N ASP A 125 -3.55 -15.52 2.50
CA ASP A 125 -2.69 -16.26 1.60
C ASP A 125 -3.23 -16.10 0.16
N PHE A 126 -2.44 -15.47 -0.69
CA PHE A 126 -2.69 -15.24 -2.11
C PHE A 126 -1.82 -16.15 -2.99
N THR A 127 -1.46 -17.34 -2.50
CA THR A 127 -0.74 -18.34 -3.31
C THR A 127 -1.53 -18.71 -4.56
N ASP A 128 -2.85 -18.77 -4.43
CA ASP A 128 -3.84 -18.89 -5.51
C ASP A 128 -4.62 -17.58 -5.55
N LEU A 129 -4.47 -16.80 -6.64
CA LEU A 129 -5.14 -15.52 -6.78
C LEU A 129 -6.63 -15.66 -7.06
N ASP A 130 -7.04 -16.77 -7.66
CA ASP A 130 -8.43 -17.04 -7.95
C ASP A 130 -9.21 -17.46 -6.67
N ASN A 131 -8.49 -18.00 -5.67
CA ASN A 131 -9.07 -18.49 -4.41
C ASN A 131 -8.26 -18.03 -3.19
N PRO A 132 -8.22 -16.73 -2.87
CA PRO A 132 -7.51 -16.23 -1.70
C PRO A 132 -8.16 -16.76 -0.41
N VAL A 133 -7.32 -17.13 0.57
CA VAL A 133 -7.82 -17.65 1.86
C VAL A 133 -7.31 -16.81 3.02
N LEU A 134 -8.18 -16.61 4.03
CA LEU A 134 -7.76 -16.05 5.31
C LEU A 134 -6.75 -17.00 5.96
N SER A 135 -5.53 -16.53 6.16
CA SER A 135 -4.48 -17.32 6.81
C SER A 135 -4.61 -17.25 8.33
N PHE A 136 -4.59 -16.05 8.89
CA PHE A 136 -4.77 -15.82 10.33
C PHE A 136 -5.03 -14.33 10.62
N GLU A 137 -5.38 -14.04 11.87
CA GLU A 137 -5.53 -12.69 12.41
C GLU A 137 -4.32 -12.34 13.28
N TYR A 138 -3.75 -11.15 13.07
CA TYR A 138 -2.72 -10.60 13.93
C TYR A 138 -3.32 -9.53 14.84
N PHE A 139 -3.00 -9.57 16.11
CA PHE A 139 -3.40 -8.56 17.08
C PHE A 139 -2.17 -7.83 17.58
N SER A 140 -2.17 -6.53 17.44
CA SER A 140 -1.15 -5.64 18.00
C SER A 140 -1.16 -5.67 19.54
N ASN A 141 -0.01 -5.37 20.16
CA ASN A 141 0.10 -5.25 21.61
C ASN A 141 -0.43 -3.90 22.14
N ASN A 142 -0.88 -3.01 21.28
CA ASN A 142 -1.48 -1.72 21.64
C ASN A 142 -2.94 -1.65 21.18
N MET A 143 -3.66 -0.61 21.61
CA MET A 143 -5.08 -0.40 21.28
C MET A 143 -5.27 0.56 20.09
N SER A 144 -4.18 1.03 19.49
CA SER A 144 -4.23 1.98 18.38
C SER A 144 -4.82 1.35 17.14
N ILE A 145 -5.36 2.19 16.28
CA ILE A 145 -5.87 1.80 15.00
C ILE A 145 -4.70 1.63 14.03
N ASP A 146 -4.63 0.47 13.41
CA ASP A 146 -3.69 0.23 12.32
C ASP A 146 -4.24 0.83 11.03
N HIS A 147 -3.39 1.48 10.24
CA HIS A 147 -3.83 2.19 9.04
C HIS A 147 -3.32 1.55 7.76
N ASN A 148 -2.03 1.61 7.49
CA ASN A 148 -1.43 0.97 6.31
C ASN A 148 0.00 0.51 6.61
N GLY A 149 0.57 -0.26 5.69
CA GLY A 149 1.94 -0.73 5.86
C GLY A 149 2.52 -1.36 4.61
N TYR A 150 3.83 -1.61 4.68
CA TYR A 150 4.61 -2.12 3.57
C TYR A 150 5.58 -3.20 4.02
N ALA A 151 5.68 -4.27 3.20
CA ALA A 151 6.66 -5.33 3.42
C ALA A 151 7.98 -5.00 2.72
N VAL A 152 9.08 -5.13 3.45
CA VAL A 152 10.45 -5.02 2.91
C VAL A 152 11.27 -6.18 3.48
N GLY A 153 11.57 -7.17 2.65
CA GLY A 153 12.19 -8.41 3.10
C GLY A 153 11.35 -9.11 4.15
N ASP A 154 11.94 -9.41 5.29
CA ASP A 154 11.28 -10.10 6.41
C ASP A 154 10.62 -9.14 7.42
N SER A 155 10.53 -7.87 7.10
CA SER A 155 9.90 -6.84 7.93
C SER A 155 8.64 -6.29 7.27
N PHE A 156 7.59 -6.09 8.07
CA PHE A 156 6.42 -5.31 7.70
C PHE A 156 6.39 -4.03 8.53
N PHE A 157 6.41 -2.90 7.86
CA PHE A 157 6.36 -1.58 8.50
C PHE A 157 4.92 -1.09 8.49
N LEU A 158 4.35 -0.95 9.66
CA LEU A 158 2.96 -0.62 9.89
C LEU A 158 2.83 0.80 10.42
N ALA A 159 1.98 1.61 9.81
CA ALA A 159 1.49 2.87 10.37
C ALA A 159 0.30 2.55 11.29
N SER A 160 0.40 2.88 12.56
CA SER A 160 -0.58 2.53 13.59
C SER A 160 -1.04 3.78 14.36
N TYR A 161 -1.46 4.80 13.67
CA TYR A 161 -1.91 6.08 14.22
C TYR A 161 -1.18 6.48 15.51
N ARG A 162 -1.87 6.53 16.69
CA ARG A 162 -1.26 6.85 17.99
C ARG A 162 -0.20 5.86 18.44
N GLY A 163 -0.27 4.62 17.96
CA GLY A 163 0.78 3.63 18.18
C GLY A 163 2.10 3.92 17.46
N GLY A 164 2.11 4.91 16.56
CA GLY A 164 3.30 5.24 15.80
C GLY A 164 3.56 4.29 14.63
N MET A 165 4.81 4.18 14.20
CA MET A 165 5.26 3.14 13.28
C MET A 165 5.65 1.89 14.07
N ARG A 166 5.18 0.72 13.63
CA ARG A 166 5.56 -0.59 14.17
C ARG A 166 6.32 -1.38 13.11
N GLU A 167 7.40 -2.05 13.49
CA GLU A 167 8.10 -3.00 12.65
C GLU A 167 7.78 -4.41 13.12
N LEU A 168 7.15 -5.19 12.25
CA LEU A 168 6.76 -6.57 12.50
C LEU A 168 7.69 -7.51 11.75
N ASN A 169 8.23 -8.53 12.40
CA ASN A 169 8.95 -9.61 11.75
C ASN A 169 7.94 -10.59 11.13
N ILE A 170 8.02 -10.79 9.82
CA ILE A 170 7.13 -11.65 9.03
C ILE A 170 7.86 -12.87 8.45
N LEU A 171 9.11 -13.13 8.86
CA LEU A 171 9.91 -14.27 8.38
C LEU A 171 9.19 -15.62 8.49
N ASN A 172 8.42 -15.79 9.55
CA ASN A 172 7.70 -17.03 9.85
C ASN A 172 6.18 -16.91 9.62
N ILE A 173 5.76 -16.07 8.71
CA ILE A 173 4.34 -15.81 8.42
C ILE A 173 3.61 -17.08 7.95
N ASP A 174 4.29 -17.99 7.25
CA ASP A 174 3.76 -19.30 6.84
C ASP A 174 3.32 -20.15 8.05
N ASN A 175 3.90 -19.92 9.22
CA ASN A 175 3.57 -20.60 10.47
C ASN A 175 2.67 -19.74 11.38
N GLN A 176 2.01 -18.74 10.81
CA GLN A 176 1.13 -17.80 11.50
C GLN A 176 1.85 -17.07 12.67
N ASN A 177 3.14 -16.80 12.49
CA ASN A 177 3.97 -16.18 13.52
C ASN A 177 4.48 -14.83 13.03
N ILE A 178 3.90 -13.78 13.60
CA ILE A 178 4.30 -12.38 13.43
C ILE A 178 4.60 -11.81 14.81
N ASN A 179 5.72 -11.09 14.94
CA ASN A 179 6.05 -10.42 16.20
C ASN A 179 6.66 -9.03 15.94
N GLU A 180 6.30 -8.10 16.80
CA GLU A 180 6.88 -6.76 16.79
C GLU A 180 8.36 -6.83 17.20
N VAL A 181 9.22 -6.18 16.42
CA VAL A 181 10.68 -6.14 16.63
C VAL A 181 11.23 -4.73 16.78
N GLY A 182 10.40 -3.73 16.52
CA GLY A 182 10.77 -2.32 16.67
C GLY A 182 9.59 -1.38 16.52
N PHE A 183 9.75 -0.17 17.01
CA PHE A 183 8.75 0.88 16.85
C PHE A 183 9.38 2.28 16.89
N PHE A 184 8.65 3.25 16.37
CA PHE A 184 8.91 4.66 16.55
C PHE A 184 7.60 5.39 16.82
N ASP A 185 7.42 5.85 18.04
CA ASP A 185 6.21 6.48 18.48
C ASP A 185 6.27 8.01 18.32
N THR A 186 5.36 8.55 17.53
CA THR A 186 5.19 10.00 17.31
C THR A 186 4.16 10.61 18.27
N TYR A 187 3.39 9.79 18.99
CA TYR A 187 2.30 10.21 19.88
C TYR A 187 2.39 9.58 21.27
N PRO A 188 3.45 9.85 22.05
CA PRO A 188 3.77 9.11 23.27
C PRO A 188 2.82 9.39 24.45
N GLY A 189 1.69 10.04 24.23
CA GLY A 189 0.73 10.37 25.26
C GLY A 189 -0.20 9.22 25.63
N ASP A 190 -0.64 8.46 24.65
CA ASP A 190 -1.48 7.28 24.79
C ASP A 190 -1.58 6.51 23.45
N ASP A 191 -1.99 5.24 23.55
CA ASP A 191 -2.25 4.35 22.42
C ASP A 191 -3.77 4.12 22.19
N ASN A 192 -4.63 5.00 22.60
CA ASN A 192 -6.07 4.83 22.43
C ASN A 192 -6.46 4.82 20.95
N ALA A 193 -7.53 4.11 20.62
CA ALA A 193 -8.09 4.05 19.28
C ALA A 193 -8.60 5.42 18.83
N ALA A 194 -7.80 6.15 18.08
CA ALA A 194 -8.13 7.44 17.49
C ALA A 194 -7.25 7.74 16.27
N PHE A 195 -7.71 8.68 15.43
CA PHE A 195 -7.08 9.03 14.15
C PHE A 195 -6.08 10.18 14.30
N ASN A 196 -5.12 10.05 15.22
CA ASN A 196 -4.01 10.96 15.44
C ASN A 196 -2.69 10.19 15.26
N GLY A 197 -1.57 10.89 15.01
CA GLY A 197 -0.26 10.27 14.90
C GLY A 197 0.07 9.81 13.48
N VAL A 198 0.70 8.65 13.34
CA VAL A 198 1.26 8.20 12.07
C VAL A 198 0.18 7.77 11.08
N TRP A 199 0.07 8.54 9.99
CA TRP A 199 -0.82 8.24 8.86
C TRP A 199 -0.22 7.23 7.89
N ASN A 200 1.06 7.38 7.53
CA ASN A 200 1.71 6.53 6.54
C ASN A 200 3.19 6.34 6.85
N VAL A 201 3.75 5.27 6.33
CA VAL A 201 5.16 4.91 6.41
C VAL A 201 5.69 4.58 5.01
N TYR A 202 6.92 5.04 4.68
CA TYR A 202 7.59 4.70 3.43
C TYR A 202 9.00 4.17 3.72
N PRO A 203 9.22 2.84 3.64
CA PRO A 203 10.47 2.19 4.04
C PRO A 203 11.42 1.83 2.88
N PHE A 204 11.17 2.29 1.64
CA PHE A 204 11.83 1.76 0.44
C PHE A 204 13.13 2.47 0.03
N PHE A 205 13.65 3.40 0.83
CA PHE A 205 14.90 4.05 0.48
C PHE A 205 16.10 3.11 0.64
N GLU A 206 16.96 3.02 -0.38
CA GLU A 206 18.21 2.25 -0.35
C GLU A 206 19.13 2.65 0.81
N SER A 207 19.05 3.90 1.24
CA SER A 207 19.77 4.41 2.41
C SER A 207 19.36 3.76 3.73
N GLY A 208 18.25 3.01 3.75
CA GLY A 208 17.61 2.48 4.95
C GLY A 208 16.87 3.53 5.78
N ASN A 209 16.68 4.71 5.25
CA ASN A 209 15.81 5.70 5.87
C ASN A 209 14.36 5.30 5.68
N ILE A 210 13.55 5.55 6.71
CA ILE A 210 12.10 5.34 6.70
C ILE A 210 11.48 6.71 6.89
N VAL A 211 10.53 7.06 6.02
CA VAL A 211 9.80 8.33 6.10
C VAL A 211 8.42 8.04 6.66
N LEU A 212 7.99 8.83 7.62
CA LEU A 212 6.68 8.77 8.25
C LEU A 212 5.95 10.09 7.99
N SER A 213 4.67 10.03 7.64
CA SER A 213 3.78 11.17 7.70
C SER A 213 2.89 11.06 8.93
N ASP A 214 2.89 12.10 9.74
CA ASP A 214 2.09 12.21 10.96
C ASP A 214 1.06 13.34 10.77
N ILE A 215 -0.18 13.12 11.22
CA ILE A 215 -1.30 14.04 11.00
C ILE A 215 -1.05 15.40 11.65
N GLU A 216 -0.51 15.42 12.88
CA GLU A 216 -0.32 16.65 13.63
C GLU A 216 1.09 17.21 13.54
N LYS A 217 2.10 16.33 13.42
CA LYS A 217 3.50 16.69 13.57
C LYS A 217 4.28 16.71 12.25
N GLY A 218 3.62 16.33 11.15
CA GLY A 218 4.21 16.40 9.81
C GLY A 218 5.15 15.24 9.49
N LEU A 219 6.34 15.54 8.97
CA LEU A 219 7.26 14.55 8.43
C LEU A 219 8.33 14.14 9.44
N PHE A 220 8.49 12.82 9.62
CA PHE A 220 9.64 12.25 10.32
C PHE A 220 10.49 11.43 9.36
N VAL A 221 11.80 11.48 9.57
CA VAL A 221 12.76 10.61 8.89
C VAL A 221 13.52 9.85 9.96
N VAL A 222 13.35 8.54 9.97
CA VAL A 222 13.97 7.66 10.96
C VAL A 222 14.84 6.61 10.26
N LYS A 223 15.73 6.00 11.02
CA LYS A 223 16.59 4.93 10.52
C LYS A 223 16.83 3.91 11.63
N LYS A 224 16.76 2.64 11.26
CA LYS A 224 17.10 1.55 12.19
C LYS A 224 18.59 1.61 12.53
N SER A 225 18.93 1.52 13.82
CA SER A 225 20.31 1.65 14.27
C SER A 225 21.20 0.43 13.98
N ASN A 226 20.60 -0.76 13.71
CA ASN A 226 21.31 -2.02 13.42
C ASN A 226 20.67 -2.72 12.23
N TRP A 227 21.09 -2.38 11.00
CA TRP A 227 20.66 -3.06 9.78
C TRP A 227 21.58 -4.25 9.47
N LEU A 228 21.03 -5.46 9.60
CA LEU A 228 21.55 -6.65 8.91
C LEU A 228 20.66 -6.87 7.68
N PHE A 229 21.21 -6.69 6.48
CA PHE A 229 20.52 -6.99 5.24
C PHE A 229 20.30 -8.50 5.11
N TYR A 230 19.08 -8.95 5.27
CA TYR A 230 18.67 -10.28 4.87
C TYR A 230 17.91 -10.20 3.54
N LYS A 231 18.40 -10.90 2.51
CA LYS A 231 17.59 -11.18 1.31
C LYS A 231 16.68 -12.35 1.63
N SER A 232 15.38 -12.13 1.79
CA SER A 232 14.44 -13.22 1.89
C SER A 232 13.95 -13.66 0.50
N ASN A 233 13.80 -14.97 0.34
CA ASN A 233 13.10 -15.57 -0.79
C ASN A 233 11.71 -15.97 -0.29
N MET A 234 10.78 -15.03 -0.20
CA MET A 234 9.38 -15.37 0.07
C MET A 234 8.86 -16.23 -1.09
N LYS A 235 8.43 -17.45 -0.78
CA LYS A 235 7.86 -18.39 -1.75
C LYS A 235 6.34 -18.26 -1.89
N LYS A 236 5.70 -17.45 -1.04
CA LYS A 236 4.26 -17.18 -1.02
C LYS A 236 4.00 -15.69 -1.03
N LEU A 237 2.91 -15.29 -1.64
CA LEU A 237 2.42 -13.92 -1.59
C LEU A 237 1.45 -13.79 -0.41
N TYR A 238 1.80 -12.95 0.55
CA TYR A 238 0.89 -12.55 1.63
C TYR A 238 0.58 -11.08 1.51
N ILE A 239 -0.69 -10.74 1.68
CA ILE A 239 -1.13 -9.36 1.83
C ILE A 239 -1.56 -9.21 3.27
N ILE A 240 -0.86 -8.29 3.95
CA ILE A 240 -1.20 -7.89 5.31
C ILE A 240 -1.96 -6.58 5.19
N LYS A 241 -3.23 -6.59 5.58
CA LYS A 241 -4.05 -5.41 5.58
C LYS A 241 -4.80 -5.24 6.89
N TYR A 242 -4.88 -4.00 7.30
CA TYR A 242 -5.65 -3.55 8.44
C TYR A 242 -6.84 -2.73 7.97
N PHE A 243 -8.00 -3.03 8.50
CA PHE A 243 -9.21 -2.33 8.18
C PHE A 243 -9.86 -1.70 9.38
N PHE A 244 -10.32 -0.52 9.11
CA PHE A 244 -11.11 0.29 9.99
C PHE A 244 -12.58 -0.08 9.82
N ILE A 245 -13.25 -0.46 10.90
CA ILE A 245 -14.70 -0.42 10.99
C ILE A 245 -15.02 0.87 11.72
N PRO A 246 -15.68 1.86 11.09
CA PRO A 246 -16.27 2.93 11.86
C PRO A 246 -17.35 2.31 12.75
N LEU A 247 -17.24 2.53 14.06
CA LEU A 247 -18.34 2.32 15.01
C LEU A 247 -19.42 3.36 14.77
#